data_ae802237b0d4ce99dfa5c93b63579432
#
_entry.id   ae802237b0d4ce99dfa5c93b63579432
#
_cell.length_a   1.000
_cell.length_b   1.000
_cell.length_c   1.000
_cell.angle_alpha   90.00
_cell.angle_beta   90.00
_cell.angle_gamma   90.00
#
_symmetry.space_group_name_H-M   'P 1'
#
loop_
_entity.id
_entity.type
_entity.pdbx_description
1 polymer ?
#
loop_
_entity_poly.entity_id
_entity_poly.type
_entity_poly.pdbx_seq_one_letter_code
_entity_poly.pdbx_strand_id
1 'polypeptide(L)'
;MRLILFICCLLSVTAHGQLKDYTLGVRGDTLNGVDKTGKKQGKWVIRHDDVRGEPGYEEEGTYFDDRREGIWRKFTLMGDQFAVENYHWGFKDGPSMYFNMNGELLKEESWRAFNPDKLYDTIDVEDVTRPDHYTKVIIKNEGSSIKNGTWKYYDPSAGFITKTEFWVLGKLQESENPLGGNNKKAAADSSAAVKAKAKPKEVLDFEKKNAGKKKIKVRDGSTF
;
A
#
# COMPACT_ATOMS: atom_id res chain seq x y z
N MET A 1 -44.41 25.72 -2.70
CA MET A 1 -43.60 24.50 -2.59
C MET A 1 -42.59 24.26 -3.74
N ARG A 2 -42.95 24.48 -5.01
CA ARG A 2 -42.02 24.27 -6.16
C ARG A 2 -40.79 25.22 -6.19
N LEU A 3 -40.93 26.47 -5.72
CA LEU A 3 -39.88 27.48 -5.71
C LEU A 3 -38.78 27.18 -4.63
N ILE A 4 -39.19 26.66 -3.48
CA ILE A 4 -38.26 26.29 -2.38
C ILE A 4 -37.39 25.09 -2.77
N LEU A 5 -37.93 24.13 -3.53
CA LEU A 5 -37.19 22.98 -4.04
C LEU A 5 -36.08 23.38 -5.04
N PHE A 6 -36.34 24.41 -5.86
CA PHE A 6 -35.36 24.94 -6.82
C PHE A 6 -34.18 25.67 -6.13
N ILE A 7 -34.49 26.40 -5.04
CA ILE A 7 -33.43 27.09 -4.23
C ILE A 7 -32.57 26.10 -3.49
N CYS A 8 -33.10 24.99 -2.97
CA CYS A 8 -32.32 23.92 -2.36
C CYS A 8 -31.38 23.20 -3.35
N CYS A 9 -31.79 23.01 -4.62
CA CYS A 9 -30.94 22.45 -5.66
C CYS A 9 -29.74 23.37 -6.07
N LEU A 10 -29.90 24.68 -5.96
CA LEU A 10 -28.85 25.66 -6.29
C LEU A 10 -27.80 25.80 -5.19
N LEU A 11 -28.11 25.41 -3.95
CA LEU A 11 -27.17 25.48 -2.82
C LEU A 11 -26.25 24.25 -2.68
N SER A 12 -26.48 23.20 -3.46
CA SER A 12 -25.70 21.95 -3.39
C SER A 12 -24.47 21.90 -4.29
N VAL A 13 -24.09 22.97 -5.00
CA VAL A 13 -23.04 22.93 -6.04
C VAL A 13 -21.68 23.48 -5.61
N THR A 14 -21.45 23.86 -4.35
CA THR A 14 -20.19 24.50 -3.98
C THR A 14 -19.49 23.94 -2.75
N ALA A 15 -19.43 22.62 -2.63
CA ALA A 15 -18.49 21.99 -1.69
C ALA A 15 -17.19 21.55 -2.41
N HIS A 16 -16.64 22.42 -3.27
CA HIS A 16 -15.25 22.29 -3.67
C HIS A 16 -14.42 22.91 -2.53
N GLY A 17 -13.64 22.08 -1.85
CA GLY A 17 -12.73 22.54 -0.81
C GLY A 17 -11.88 23.70 -1.37
N GLN A 18 -12.08 24.91 -0.84
CA GLN A 18 -11.30 26.07 -1.30
C GLN A 18 -9.86 25.86 -0.85
N LEU A 19 -8.95 25.76 -1.84
CA LEU A 19 -7.53 25.76 -1.60
C LEU A 19 -7.12 27.13 -1.06
N LYS A 20 -6.22 27.13 -0.07
CA LYS A 20 -5.60 28.32 0.48
C LYS A 20 -4.40 28.74 -0.37
N ASP A 21 -3.66 27.74 -0.84
CA ASP A 21 -2.43 27.90 -1.61
C ASP A 21 -2.35 26.82 -2.68
N TYR A 22 -1.75 27.15 -3.84
CA TYR A 22 -1.54 26.20 -4.94
C TYR A 22 -0.57 26.76 -5.97
N THR A 23 -0.05 25.91 -6.83
CA THR A 23 0.75 26.24 -8.01
C THR A 23 -0.05 25.96 -9.26
N LEU A 24 0.05 26.80 -10.28
CA LEU A 24 -0.51 26.52 -11.61
C LEU A 24 0.50 25.77 -12.45
N GLY A 25 0.10 24.61 -12.94
CA GLY A 25 0.87 23.84 -13.90
C GLY A 25 0.88 24.50 -15.29
N VAL A 26 1.76 24.03 -16.16
CA VAL A 26 1.93 24.57 -17.54
C VAL A 26 0.65 24.49 -18.36
N ARG A 27 -0.23 23.55 -18.07
CA ARG A 27 -1.53 23.37 -18.75
C ARG A 27 -2.68 24.10 -18.05
N GLY A 28 -2.39 24.91 -17.02
CA GLY A 28 -3.39 25.61 -16.23
C GLY A 28 -4.09 24.73 -15.17
N ASP A 29 -3.64 23.52 -14.96
CA ASP A 29 -4.11 22.65 -13.88
C ASP A 29 -3.56 23.10 -12.52
N THR A 30 -4.33 22.82 -11.46
CA THR A 30 -3.96 23.16 -10.10
C THR A 30 -3.06 22.06 -9.54
N LEU A 31 -1.86 22.43 -9.10
CA LEU A 31 -0.86 21.56 -8.49
C LEU A 31 -0.52 22.04 -7.08
N ASN A 32 -0.02 21.10 -6.25
CA ASN A 32 0.52 21.39 -4.92
C ASN A 32 -0.46 22.15 -4.02
N GLY A 33 -1.74 21.78 -4.11
CA GLY A 33 -2.82 22.44 -3.39
C GLY A 33 -2.75 22.19 -1.88
N VAL A 34 -2.94 23.25 -1.10
CA VAL A 34 -3.10 23.19 0.36
C VAL A 34 -4.44 23.81 0.71
N ASP A 35 -5.23 23.11 1.52
CA ASP A 35 -6.53 23.60 1.96
C ASP A 35 -6.42 24.63 3.10
N LYS A 36 -7.56 25.17 3.52
CA LYS A 36 -7.61 26.17 4.61
C LYS A 36 -7.13 25.65 5.96
N THR A 37 -7.09 24.33 6.14
CA THR A 37 -6.60 23.67 7.37
C THR A 37 -5.12 23.34 7.31
N GLY A 38 -4.45 23.64 6.19
CA GLY A 38 -3.03 23.40 5.95
C GLY A 38 -2.71 22.01 5.43
N LYS A 39 -3.72 21.22 5.04
CA LYS A 39 -3.53 19.87 4.51
C LYS A 39 -3.32 19.88 3.00
N LYS A 40 -2.45 19.01 2.52
CA LYS A 40 -2.22 18.76 1.10
C LYS A 40 -3.44 18.13 0.45
N GLN A 41 -3.83 18.64 -0.73
CA GLN A 41 -5.00 18.20 -1.48
C GLN A 41 -4.70 18.17 -2.97
N GLY A 42 -5.30 17.19 -3.69
CA GLY A 42 -5.25 17.12 -5.14
C GLY A 42 -3.90 16.67 -5.69
N LYS A 43 -3.61 17.06 -6.93
CA LYS A 43 -2.36 16.70 -7.63
C LYS A 43 -1.15 17.41 -7.05
N TRP A 44 -0.07 16.68 -6.86
CA TRP A 44 1.21 17.18 -6.36
C TRP A 44 2.35 16.73 -7.24
N VAL A 45 3.31 17.64 -7.42
CA VAL A 45 4.63 17.37 -8.00
C VAL A 45 5.66 17.83 -6.97
N ILE A 46 6.51 16.91 -6.53
CA ILE A 46 7.53 17.17 -5.51
C ILE A 46 8.88 16.87 -6.10
N ARG A 47 9.77 17.88 -6.08
CA ARG A 47 11.16 17.72 -6.49
C ARG A 47 12.04 17.48 -5.29
N HIS A 48 12.91 16.51 -5.40
CA HIS A 48 13.98 16.18 -4.46
C HIS A 48 15.31 16.50 -5.13
N ASP A 49 16.09 17.36 -4.52
CA ASP A 49 17.42 17.72 -5.05
C ASP A 49 18.45 16.63 -4.72
N ASP A 50 19.57 16.65 -5.44
CA ASP A 50 20.71 15.76 -5.17
C ASP A 50 21.23 15.95 -3.75
N VAL A 51 21.39 14.85 -3.01
CA VAL A 51 21.90 14.90 -1.63
C VAL A 51 23.00 13.86 -1.45
N ARG A 52 24.20 14.33 -1.11
CA ARG A 52 25.35 13.47 -0.74
C ARG A 52 25.70 12.38 -1.75
N GLY A 53 25.54 12.67 -3.05
CA GLY A 53 25.82 11.73 -4.14
C GLY A 53 24.68 10.81 -4.51
N GLU A 54 23.52 10.92 -3.86
CA GLU A 54 22.27 10.32 -4.33
C GLU A 54 21.62 11.27 -5.35
N PRO A 55 21.30 10.78 -6.57
CA PRO A 55 20.66 11.59 -7.59
C PRO A 55 19.30 12.11 -7.13
N GLY A 56 19.00 13.37 -7.45
CA GLY A 56 17.69 13.95 -7.25
C GLY A 56 16.65 13.30 -8.15
N TYR A 57 15.38 13.50 -7.81
CA TYR A 57 14.25 12.95 -8.56
C TYR A 57 13.00 13.81 -8.37
N GLU A 58 12.04 13.62 -9.23
CA GLU A 58 10.71 14.18 -9.09
C GLU A 58 9.69 13.07 -8.82
N GLU A 59 8.70 13.35 -7.98
CA GLU A 59 7.56 12.46 -7.78
C GLU A 59 6.26 13.21 -7.99
N GLU A 60 5.32 12.55 -8.63
CA GLU A 60 3.98 13.06 -8.86
C GLU A 60 2.91 12.09 -8.40
N GLY A 61 1.82 12.63 -7.88
CA GLY A 61 0.70 11.83 -7.43
C GLY A 61 -0.42 12.68 -6.85
N THR A 62 -1.27 12.08 -6.05
CA THR A 62 -2.40 12.76 -5.45
C THR A 62 -2.32 12.67 -3.93
N TYR A 63 -2.61 13.79 -3.26
CA TYR A 63 -2.88 13.83 -1.84
C TYR A 63 -4.36 14.01 -1.56
N PHE A 64 -4.82 13.32 -0.52
CA PHE A 64 -6.11 13.52 0.10
C PHE A 64 -5.90 13.64 1.61
N ASP A 65 -6.22 14.79 2.19
CA ASP A 65 -6.03 15.10 3.61
C ASP A 65 -4.61 14.78 4.14
N ASP A 66 -3.55 15.28 3.46
CA ASP A 66 -2.13 15.02 3.75
C ASP A 66 -1.66 13.59 3.52
N ARG A 67 -2.53 12.68 3.09
CA ARG A 67 -2.19 11.29 2.83
C ARG A 67 -2.03 11.05 1.34
N ARG A 68 -0.99 10.33 0.93
CA ARG A 68 -0.83 9.87 -0.46
C ARG A 68 -1.99 8.95 -0.81
N GLU A 69 -2.57 9.14 -1.99
CA GLU A 69 -3.70 8.37 -2.48
C GLU A 69 -3.52 8.03 -3.96
N GLY A 70 -3.86 6.78 -4.33
CA GLY A 70 -3.78 6.30 -5.71
C GLY A 70 -2.35 6.14 -6.21
N ILE A 71 -2.17 6.36 -7.51
CA ILE A 71 -0.90 6.10 -8.21
C ILE A 71 0.07 7.26 -8.01
N TRP A 72 1.27 6.94 -7.57
CA TRP A 72 2.43 7.82 -7.50
C TRP A 72 3.51 7.35 -8.47
N ARG A 73 4.09 8.29 -9.23
CA ARG A 73 5.17 8.04 -10.17
C ARG A 73 6.41 8.78 -9.74
N LYS A 74 7.57 8.17 -9.95
CA LYS A 74 8.86 8.80 -9.69
C LYS A 74 9.67 8.84 -10.96
N PHE A 75 10.29 9.98 -11.21
CA PHE A 75 11.07 10.27 -12.40
C PHE A 75 12.46 10.74 -11.99
N THR A 76 13.47 10.39 -12.78
CA THR A 76 14.77 11.04 -12.70
C THR A 76 14.61 12.52 -13.06
N LEU A 77 15.59 13.34 -12.72
CA LEU A 77 15.58 14.77 -13.15
C LEU A 77 15.70 14.92 -14.68
N MET A 78 16.02 13.85 -15.41
CA MET A 78 16.02 13.80 -16.87
C MET A 78 14.64 13.42 -17.44
N GLY A 79 13.69 13.01 -16.60
CA GLY A 79 12.32 12.67 -16.98
C GLY A 79 12.07 11.18 -17.18
N ASP A 80 13.05 10.30 -16.90
CA ASP A 80 12.89 8.86 -17.01
C ASP A 80 12.14 8.32 -15.80
N GLN A 81 11.06 7.58 -16.03
CA GLN A 81 10.27 6.98 -14.98
C GLN A 81 10.98 5.75 -14.40
N PHE A 82 11.30 5.77 -13.11
CA PHE A 82 11.94 4.64 -12.44
C PHE A 82 11.08 3.94 -11.39
N ALA A 83 9.93 4.50 -11.00
CA ALA A 83 9.00 3.83 -10.10
C ALA A 83 7.54 4.23 -10.35
N VAL A 84 6.64 3.26 -10.17
CA VAL A 84 5.19 3.45 -10.05
C VAL A 84 4.74 2.76 -8.79
N GLU A 85 4.16 3.49 -7.87
CA GLU A 85 3.75 2.98 -6.56
C GLU A 85 2.27 3.31 -6.33
N ASN A 86 1.52 2.37 -5.76
CA ASN A 86 0.14 2.63 -5.36
C ASN A 86 0.07 2.89 -3.86
N TYR A 87 -0.75 3.86 -3.48
CA TYR A 87 -0.95 4.29 -2.10
C TYR A 87 -2.42 4.33 -1.73
N HIS A 88 -2.70 3.98 -0.48
CA HIS A 88 -3.99 4.19 0.15
C HIS A 88 -3.78 4.58 1.61
N TRP A 89 -4.47 5.61 2.09
CA TRP A 89 -4.29 6.23 3.41
C TRP A 89 -2.84 6.68 3.74
N GLY A 90 -2.04 6.99 2.73
CA GLY A 90 -0.64 7.38 2.89
C GLY A 90 0.37 6.22 2.89
N PHE A 91 -0.09 4.97 2.81
CA PHE A 91 0.73 3.76 2.82
C PHE A 91 0.67 3.05 1.47
N LYS A 92 1.72 2.29 1.11
CA LYS A 92 1.71 1.48 -0.10
C LYS A 92 0.59 0.45 -0.03
N ASP A 93 -0.25 0.38 -1.07
CA ASP A 93 -1.34 -0.58 -1.21
C ASP A 93 -1.47 -1.05 -2.66
N GLY A 94 -1.47 -2.37 -2.87
CA GLY A 94 -1.48 -2.95 -4.20
C GLY A 94 -0.11 -3.03 -4.87
N PRO A 95 -0.07 -3.11 -6.21
CA PRO A 95 1.16 -3.32 -6.97
C PRO A 95 2.04 -2.06 -7.02
N SER A 96 3.36 -2.27 -6.95
CA SER A 96 4.38 -1.26 -7.21
C SER A 96 5.40 -1.81 -8.18
N MET A 97 5.83 -1.01 -9.16
CA MET A 97 6.78 -1.39 -10.21
C MET A 97 8.00 -0.48 -10.16
N TYR A 98 9.18 -1.06 -10.38
CA TYR A 98 10.45 -0.35 -10.40
C TYR A 98 11.23 -0.68 -11.65
N PHE A 99 11.81 0.35 -12.25
CA PHE A 99 12.51 0.28 -13.52
C PHE A 99 13.96 0.77 -13.36
N ASN A 100 14.83 0.33 -14.25
CA ASN A 100 16.16 0.90 -14.36
C ASN A 100 16.13 2.18 -15.23
N MET A 101 17.32 2.77 -15.45
CA MET A 101 17.49 4.00 -16.24
C MET A 101 17.13 3.82 -17.72
N ASN A 102 17.08 2.57 -18.23
CA ASN A 102 16.67 2.26 -19.59
C ASN A 102 15.15 2.02 -19.72
N GLY A 103 14.41 2.12 -18.62
CA GLY A 103 12.97 1.82 -18.61
C GLY A 103 12.65 0.33 -18.52
N GLU A 104 13.64 -0.53 -18.28
CA GLU A 104 13.44 -1.97 -18.15
C GLU A 104 12.97 -2.33 -16.74
N LEU A 105 12.01 -3.23 -16.64
CA LEU A 105 11.41 -3.64 -15.39
C LEU A 105 12.40 -4.44 -14.54
N LEU A 106 12.65 -3.97 -13.31
CA LEU A 106 13.53 -4.62 -12.33
C LEU A 106 12.74 -5.52 -11.38
N LYS A 107 11.63 -5.02 -10.86
CA LYS A 107 10.81 -5.74 -9.90
C LYS A 107 9.37 -5.23 -9.84
N GLU A 108 8.49 -6.15 -9.48
CA GLU A 108 7.12 -5.89 -9.06
C GLU A 108 6.98 -6.27 -7.59
N GLU A 109 6.37 -5.40 -6.82
CA GLU A 109 6.06 -5.61 -5.40
C GLU A 109 4.55 -5.54 -5.20
N SER A 110 4.02 -6.26 -4.22
CA SER A 110 2.64 -6.16 -3.82
C SER A 110 2.55 -5.88 -2.33
N TRP A 111 1.77 -4.86 -1.96
CA TRP A 111 1.66 -4.33 -0.63
C TRP A 111 0.20 -4.32 -0.15
N ARG A 112 0.01 -4.31 1.15
CA ARG A 112 -1.29 -4.10 1.77
C ARG A 112 -1.20 -3.01 2.82
N ALA A 113 -1.97 -1.94 2.62
CA ALA A 113 -2.16 -0.89 3.62
C ALA A 113 -3.25 -1.27 4.62
N PHE A 114 -3.16 -0.69 5.81
CA PHE A 114 -4.19 -0.75 6.83
C PHE A 114 -4.71 0.65 7.10
N ASN A 115 -6.01 0.73 7.38
CA ASN A 115 -6.63 2.00 7.75
C ASN A 115 -6.02 2.53 9.05
N PRO A 116 -5.26 3.65 9.04
CA PRO A 116 -4.59 4.18 10.23
C PRO A 116 -5.54 4.61 11.34
N ASP A 117 -6.80 4.86 11.00
CA ASP A 117 -7.82 5.31 11.95
C ASP A 117 -8.47 4.12 12.71
N LYS A 118 -8.07 2.87 12.39
CA LYS A 118 -8.54 1.64 13.03
C LYS A 118 -7.40 0.93 13.74
N LEU A 119 -7.61 0.55 14.99
CA LEU A 119 -6.63 -0.24 15.76
C LEU A 119 -6.52 -1.68 15.24
N TYR A 120 -7.61 -2.23 14.75
CA TYR A 120 -7.67 -3.57 14.13
C TYR A 120 -8.38 -3.49 12.79
N ASP A 121 -7.91 -4.23 11.82
CA ASP A 121 -8.55 -4.38 10.52
C ASP A 121 -8.80 -5.86 10.20
N THR A 122 -9.81 -6.13 9.38
CA THR A 122 -10.18 -7.48 8.96
C THR A 122 -9.94 -7.59 7.48
N ILE A 123 -9.05 -8.48 7.07
CA ILE A 123 -8.73 -8.73 5.68
C ILE A 123 -9.06 -10.16 5.27
N ASP A 124 -9.44 -10.32 4.02
CA ASP A 124 -9.60 -11.62 3.39
C ASP A 124 -8.22 -12.10 2.89
N VAL A 125 -7.79 -13.26 3.36
CA VAL A 125 -6.53 -13.90 2.97
C VAL A 125 -6.86 -15.14 2.18
N GLU A 126 -6.33 -15.24 0.97
CA GLU A 126 -6.46 -16.42 0.13
C GLU A 126 -5.66 -17.59 0.69
N ASP A 127 -6.24 -18.79 0.65
CA ASP A 127 -5.56 -20.00 1.05
C ASP A 127 -4.60 -20.43 -0.08
N VAL A 128 -3.29 -20.45 0.21
CA VAL A 128 -2.25 -20.80 -0.77
C VAL A 128 -2.43 -22.19 -1.37
N THR A 129 -3.05 -23.11 -0.61
CA THR A 129 -3.27 -24.51 -1.03
C THR A 129 -4.60 -24.72 -1.76
N ARG A 130 -5.52 -23.76 -1.64
CA ARG A 130 -6.86 -23.84 -2.22
C ARG A 130 -7.23 -22.48 -2.83
N PRO A 131 -6.95 -22.29 -4.12
CA PRO A 131 -7.33 -21.08 -4.85
C PRO A 131 -8.83 -20.77 -4.67
N ASP A 132 -9.18 -19.50 -4.65
CA ASP A 132 -10.55 -18.98 -4.44
C ASP A 132 -11.15 -19.25 -3.05
N HIS A 133 -10.36 -19.78 -2.11
CA HIS A 133 -10.78 -19.95 -0.73
C HIS A 133 -10.18 -18.90 0.18
N TYR A 134 -11.01 -18.01 0.74
CA TYR A 134 -10.58 -16.89 1.56
C TYR A 134 -10.91 -17.10 3.04
N THR A 135 -9.98 -16.74 3.90
CA THR A 135 -10.14 -16.73 5.36
C THR A 135 -10.01 -15.31 5.88
N LYS A 136 -10.95 -14.89 6.71
CA LYS A 136 -10.89 -13.57 7.38
C LYS A 136 -9.89 -13.60 8.52
N VAL A 137 -8.90 -12.71 8.45
CA VAL A 137 -7.86 -12.55 9.46
C VAL A 137 -7.96 -11.14 10.05
N ILE A 138 -8.01 -11.04 11.36
CA ILE A 138 -7.95 -9.76 12.08
C ILE A 138 -6.49 -9.47 12.37
N ILE A 139 -6.04 -8.27 11.99
CA ILE A 139 -4.68 -7.81 12.18
C ILE A 139 -4.70 -6.55 13.02
N LYS A 140 -3.76 -6.44 13.95
CA LYS A 140 -3.48 -5.20 14.65
C LYS A 140 -2.76 -4.27 13.68
N ASN A 141 -3.27 -3.04 13.58
CA ASN A 141 -2.65 -2.01 12.76
C ASN A 141 -1.42 -1.43 13.48
N GLU A 142 -0.27 -1.55 12.84
CA GLU A 142 1.00 -0.99 13.32
C GLU A 142 1.38 0.32 12.60
N GLY A 143 0.45 0.88 11.80
CA GLY A 143 0.65 2.16 11.11
C GLY A 143 1.60 2.07 9.91
N SER A 144 1.67 0.91 9.24
CA SER A 144 2.53 0.71 8.07
C SER A 144 1.90 -0.25 7.06
N SER A 145 2.45 -0.23 5.83
CA SER A 145 2.13 -1.26 4.85
C SER A 145 2.88 -2.55 5.17
N ILE A 146 2.28 -3.68 4.82
CA ILE A 146 2.95 -4.98 4.87
C ILE A 146 3.05 -5.59 3.48
N LYS A 147 4.06 -6.43 3.28
CA LYS A 147 4.21 -7.22 2.08
C LYS A 147 3.05 -8.21 1.97
N ASN A 148 2.34 -8.21 0.85
CA ASN A 148 1.21 -9.11 0.65
C ASN A 148 0.98 -9.36 -0.83
N GLY A 149 0.94 -10.63 -1.24
CA GLY A 149 0.82 -11.04 -2.64
C GLY A 149 2.16 -11.42 -3.27
N THR A 150 2.19 -11.46 -4.59
CA THR A 150 3.35 -11.92 -5.36
C THR A 150 4.34 -10.80 -5.59
N TRP A 151 5.61 -11.05 -5.31
CA TRP A 151 6.75 -10.22 -5.65
C TRP A 151 7.56 -10.91 -6.73
N LYS A 152 7.91 -10.19 -7.78
CA LYS A 152 8.66 -10.70 -8.92
C LYS A 152 9.88 -9.85 -9.17
N TYR A 153 10.99 -10.50 -9.47
CA TYR A 153 12.26 -9.87 -9.84
C TYR A 153 12.60 -10.29 -11.26
N TYR A 154 13.07 -9.35 -12.05
CA TYR A 154 13.33 -9.52 -13.46
C TYR A 154 14.81 -9.37 -13.79
N ASP A 155 15.29 -10.10 -14.79
CA ASP A 155 16.52 -9.75 -15.46
C ASP A 155 16.23 -8.56 -16.38
N PRO A 156 16.86 -7.40 -16.17
CA PRO A 156 16.50 -6.20 -16.93
C PRO A 156 16.88 -6.31 -18.41
N SER A 157 17.91 -7.10 -18.76
CA SER A 157 18.38 -7.23 -20.15
C SER A 157 17.54 -8.20 -20.97
N ALA A 158 17.00 -9.23 -20.34
CA ALA A 158 16.30 -10.31 -21.01
C ALA A 158 14.77 -10.33 -20.71
N GLY A 159 14.32 -9.56 -19.70
CA GLY A 159 12.91 -9.40 -19.38
C GLY A 159 12.24 -10.63 -18.73
N PHE A 160 13.00 -11.69 -18.44
CA PHE A 160 12.42 -12.86 -17.79
C PHE A 160 12.46 -12.76 -16.24
N ILE A 161 11.57 -13.48 -15.57
CA ILE A 161 11.49 -13.54 -14.13
C ILE A 161 12.63 -14.39 -13.58
N THR A 162 13.53 -13.78 -12.78
CA THR A 162 14.64 -14.45 -12.13
C THR A 162 14.25 -15.03 -10.76
N LYS A 163 13.29 -14.39 -10.08
CA LYS A 163 12.84 -14.80 -8.75
C LYS A 163 11.39 -14.41 -8.55
N THR A 164 10.63 -15.29 -7.90
CA THR A 164 9.28 -15.00 -7.42
C THR A 164 9.20 -15.29 -5.93
N GLU A 165 8.59 -14.39 -5.19
CA GLU A 165 8.31 -14.53 -3.77
C GLU A 165 6.81 -14.38 -3.57
N PHE A 166 6.24 -15.19 -2.68
CA PHE A 166 4.84 -15.06 -2.30
C PHE A 166 4.72 -14.68 -0.83
N TRP A 167 4.15 -13.52 -0.56
CA TRP A 167 4.02 -12.96 0.77
C TRP A 167 2.58 -12.96 1.23
N VAL A 168 2.34 -13.45 2.44
CA VAL A 168 1.05 -13.38 3.12
C VAL A 168 1.23 -12.66 4.43
N LEU A 169 0.67 -11.44 4.52
CA LEU A 169 0.70 -10.63 5.72
C LEU A 169 2.11 -10.47 6.32
N GLY A 170 3.07 -10.08 5.48
CA GLY A 170 4.45 -9.85 5.87
C GLY A 170 5.30 -11.12 6.07
N LYS A 171 4.72 -12.32 5.89
CA LYS A 171 5.46 -13.57 5.97
C LYS A 171 5.68 -14.15 4.58
N LEU A 172 6.94 -14.46 4.29
CA LEU A 172 7.30 -15.18 3.08
C LEU A 172 6.74 -16.61 3.18
N GLN A 173 5.98 -17.02 2.16
CA GLN A 173 5.56 -18.39 1.99
C GLN A 173 6.61 -19.12 1.16
N GLU A 174 7.04 -20.28 1.60
CA GLU A 174 7.87 -21.13 0.76
C GLU A 174 7.05 -21.55 -0.46
N SER A 175 7.37 -20.99 -1.63
CA SER A 175 6.83 -21.50 -2.87
C SER A 175 7.58 -22.79 -3.20
N GLU A 176 6.89 -23.89 -3.39
CA GLU A 176 7.42 -25.02 -4.15
C GLU A 176 7.70 -24.48 -5.56
N ASN A 177 8.98 -24.28 -5.87
CA ASN A 177 9.43 -23.72 -7.12
C ASN A 177 9.17 -24.76 -8.24
N PRO A 178 8.25 -24.51 -9.20
CA PRO A 178 7.98 -25.50 -10.25
C PRO A 178 9.16 -25.69 -11.23
N LEU A 179 10.21 -24.91 -11.13
CA LEU A 179 11.32 -24.83 -12.09
C LEU A 179 12.71 -24.87 -11.47
N GLY A 180 12.93 -25.45 -10.32
CA GLY A 180 14.30 -25.43 -9.85
C GLY A 180 14.64 -26.28 -8.68
N GLY A 181 15.48 -27.27 -8.93
CA GLY A 181 16.46 -27.92 -8.11
C GLY A 181 16.38 -27.77 -6.60
N ASN A 182 16.27 -28.89 -5.93
CA ASN A 182 16.46 -29.13 -4.50
C ASN A 182 17.62 -28.31 -3.90
N ASN A 183 17.34 -27.21 -3.23
CA ASN A 183 18.18 -26.68 -2.18
C ASN A 183 17.47 -26.84 -0.82
N LYS A 184 17.25 -28.07 -0.43
CA LYS A 184 17.04 -28.44 0.97
C LYS A 184 18.36 -28.34 1.71
N LYS A 185 18.73 -27.11 2.16
CA LYS A 185 19.68 -26.88 3.26
C LYS A 185 19.76 -25.39 3.57
N ALA A 186 18.86 -24.89 4.40
CA ALA A 186 19.05 -23.74 5.30
C ALA A 186 17.74 -23.37 6.04
N ALA A 187 17.04 -24.33 6.61
CA ALA A 187 15.93 -24.02 7.53
C ALA A 187 15.89 -25.09 8.64
N ALA A 188 17.03 -25.33 9.25
CA ALA A 188 17.11 -26.13 10.47
C ALA A 188 17.82 -25.31 11.54
N ASP A 189 17.17 -24.22 12.01
CA ASP A 189 17.38 -23.67 13.36
C ASP A 189 16.43 -22.49 13.61
N SER A 190 15.16 -22.75 13.81
CA SER A 190 14.28 -21.83 14.56
C SER A 190 12.97 -22.49 15.01
N SER A 191 13.06 -23.75 15.46
CA SER A 191 11.98 -24.33 16.28
C SER A 191 12.24 -24.06 17.78
N ALA A 192 12.45 -22.80 18.15
CA ALA A 192 12.30 -22.38 19.54
C ALA A 192 10.79 -22.12 19.75
N ALA A 193 10.17 -23.00 20.53
CA ALA A 193 8.78 -22.90 20.95
C ALA A 193 8.50 -21.52 21.54
N VAL A 194 7.86 -20.65 20.75
CA VAL A 194 7.31 -19.38 21.23
C VAL A 194 6.12 -19.73 22.12
N LYS A 195 6.29 -19.64 23.42
CA LYS A 195 5.17 -19.65 24.39
C LYS A 195 4.15 -18.63 23.93
N ALA A 196 2.94 -19.09 23.62
CA ALA A 196 1.83 -18.23 23.23
C ALA A 196 1.63 -17.15 24.30
N LYS A 197 1.95 -15.89 23.99
CA LYS A 197 1.60 -14.75 24.84
C LYS A 197 0.07 -14.68 24.89
N ALA A 198 -0.46 -14.50 26.10
CA ALA A 198 -1.91 -14.34 26.30
C ALA A 198 -2.43 -13.19 25.43
N LYS A 199 -3.54 -13.42 24.74
CA LYS A 199 -4.19 -12.41 23.87
C LYS A 199 -4.53 -11.17 24.69
N PRO A 200 -4.27 -9.95 24.18
CA PRO A 200 -4.71 -8.70 24.83
C PRO A 200 -6.22 -8.71 25.09
N LYS A 201 -6.65 -8.06 26.19
CA LYS A 201 -8.07 -8.01 26.57
C LYS A 201 -8.98 -7.48 25.47
N GLU A 202 -8.52 -6.49 24.72
CA GLU A 202 -9.25 -5.87 23.60
C GLU A 202 -9.55 -6.88 22.47
N VAL A 203 -8.61 -7.81 22.21
CA VAL A 203 -8.80 -8.89 21.22
C VAL A 203 -9.85 -9.88 21.70
N LEU A 204 -9.83 -10.23 22.98
CA LEU A 204 -10.82 -11.13 23.57
C LEU A 204 -12.23 -10.52 23.57
N ASP A 205 -12.34 -9.22 23.83
CA ASP A 205 -13.61 -8.50 23.81
C ASP A 205 -14.15 -8.35 22.37
N PHE A 206 -13.28 -8.15 21.41
CA PHE A 206 -13.64 -8.13 19.99
C PHE A 206 -14.10 -9.51 19.50
N GLU A 207 -13.38 -10.58 19.87
CA GLU A 207 -13.78 -11.97 19.58
C GLU A 207 -15.14 -12.30 20.19
N LYS A 208 -15.41 -11.89 21.44
CA LYS A 208 -16.72 -12.08 22.09
C LYS A 208 -17.85 -11.36 21.39
N LYS A 209 -17.63 -10.12 20.93
CA LYS A 209 -18.63 -9.33 20.18
C LYS A 209 -18.94 -9.92 18.81
N ASN A 210 -18.02 -10.70 18.24
CA ASN A 210 -18.13 -11.30 16.91
C ASN A 210 -18.29 -12.84 16.93
N ALA A 211 -18.47 -13.45 18.10
CA ALA A 211 -18.59 -14.89 18.35
C ALA A 211 -19.88 -15.51 17.78
N GLY A 212 -20.32 -15.18 16.63
CA GLY A 212 -21.44 -15.79 15.87
C GLY A 212 -21.29 -15.62 14.37
N LYS A 213 -20.25 -14.91 13.95
CA LYS A 213 -19.98 -14.65 12.55
C LYS A 213 -18.73 -15.45 12.15
N LYS A 214 -18.85 -16.35 11.16
CA LYS A 214 -17.81 -17.23 10.56
C LYS A 214 -16.42 -17.20 11.22
N LYS A 215 -15.79 -18.38 11.42
CA LYS A 215 -14.49 -18.57 12.09
C LYS A 215 -13.47 -17.47 11.76
N ILE A 216 -13.16 -16.62 12.74
CA ILE A 216 -12.20 -15.53 12.64
C ILE A 216 -10.90 -16.03 13.29
N LYS A 217 -9.78 -15.98 12.56
CA LYS A 217 -8.44 -16.18 13.14
C LYS A 217 -7.88 -14.83 13.52
N VAL A 218 -7.56 -14.64 14.79
CA VAL A 218 -6.84 -13.45 15.27
C VAL A 218 -5.36 -13.71 15.19
N ARG A 219 -4.62 -12.76 14.66
CA ARG A 219 -3.16 -12.77 14.59
C ARG A 219 -2.64 -11.55 15.35
N ASP A 220 -1.73 -11.75 16.28
CA ASP A 220 -0.93 -10.69 16.85
C ASP A 220 0.09 -10.23 15.80
N GLY A 221 0.17 -8.94 15.57
CA GLY A 221 0.99 -8.32 14.52
C GLY A 221 2.50 -8.39 14.73
N SER A 222 3.04 -9.37 15.48
CA SER A 222 4.48 -9.53 15.66
C SER A 222 5.10 -10.06 14.36
N THR A 223 5.58 -9.15 13.54
CA THR A 223 6.52 -9.42 12.44
C THR A 223 7.92 -9.16 12.96
N PHE A 224 8.76 -10.16 12.91
CA PHE A 224 10.20 -10.02 13.04
C PHE A 224 10.79 -9.68 11.67
#